data_54eed24bd37dca82b7a1f10afa0dd004
#
_entry.id   54eed24bd37dca82b7a1f10afa0dd004
#
_cell.length_a   1.000
_cell.length_b   1.000
_cell.length_c   1.000
_cell.angle_alpha   90.00
_cell.angle_beta   90.00
_cell.angle_gamma   90.00
#
_symmetry.space_group_name_H-M   'P 1'
#
loop_
_entity.id
_entity.type
_entity.pdbx_description
1 polymer ?
#
loop_
_entity_poly.entity_id
_entity_poly.type
_entity_poly.pdbx_seq_one_letter_code
_entity_poly.pdbx_strand_id
1 'polypeptide(L)'
;KKLTVLLIIVTIMVTFSAFPQKSNLQKKQDILRSVEKHQKELIMLSDDIWNYAETALMEHKSSKALADYAEAQGFKVERNVADLPTAFIASYGSGKPIIGIMGEYDALPGLSQKAQITKEALKVGAAGHGCGHNMFGPGSLGAAIAIKELIEAGELKGTIRFYGTPAEEDLAGKVYMARAGVFDDLDVCLDWHPSYLNEASVQSSQAVTDYSINFKGKSAHAAADPWNGR
;
A
#
# COMPACT_ATOMS: atom_id res chain seq x y z
N LYS A 1 -55.46 -26.98 -7.08
CA LYS A 1 -54.73 -25.98 -7.90
C LYS A 1 -53.93 -24.98 -7.04
N LYS A 2 -54.52 -24.41 -5.95
CA LYS A 2 -53.79 -23.44 -5.07
C LYS A 2 -52.66 -24.12 -4.25
N LEU A 3 -52.83 -25.36 -3.82
CA LEU A 3 -51.86 -26.12 -3.07
C LEU A 3 -50.65 -26.53 -3.94
N THR A 4 -50.89 -26.88 -5.20
CA THR A 4 -49.85 -27.26 -6.18
C THR A 4 -48.96 -26.06 -6.55
N VAL A 5 -49.56 -24.86 -6.70
CA VAL A 5 -48.82 -23.63 -6.96
C VAL A 5 -47.96 -23.22 -5.76
N LEU A 6 -48.44 -23.38 -4.52
CA LEU A 6 -47.70 -23.13 -3.32
C LEU A 6 -46.47 -24.05 -3.16
N LEU A 7 -46.62 -25.34 -3.48
CA LEU A 7 -45.50 -26.30 -3.46
C LEU A 7 -44.43 -25.98 -4.51
N ILE A 8 -44.79 -25.52 -5.70
CA ILE A 8 -43.87 -25.11 -6.75
C ILE A 8 -43.11 -23.85 -6.33
N ILE A 9 -43.79 -22.87 -5.71
CA ILE A 9 -43.13 -21.64 -5.22
C ILE A 9 -42.13 -21.94 -4.07
N VAL A 10 -42.49 -22.83 -3.14
CA VAL A 10 -41.59 -23.25 -2.06
C VAL A 10 -40.41 -24.07 -2.61
N THR A 11 -40.60 -24.92 -3.62
CA THR A 11 -39.53 -25.68 -4.26
C THR A 11 -38.58 -24.76 -5.03
N ILE A 12 -39.09 -23.72 -5.71
CA ILE A 12 -38.25 -22.70 -6.39
C ILE A 12 -37.47 -21.83 -5.38
N MET A 13 -38.06 -21.46 -4.24
CA MET A 13 -37.34 -20.73 -3.19
C MET A 13 -36.23 -21.55 -2.53
N VAL A 14 -36.40 -22.86 -2.37
CA VAL A 14 -35.41 -23.76 -1.77
C VAL A 14 -34.24 -24.03 -2.73
N THR A 15 -34.46 -24.01 -4.03
CA THR A 15 -33.41 -24.23 -5.03
C THR A 15 -32.49 -23.02 -5.25
N PHE A 16 -32.88 -21.80 -4.80
CA PHE A 16 -32.06 -20.61 -4.94
C PHE A 16 -31.00 -20.41 -3.83
N SER A 17 -30.94 -21.27 -2.84
CA SER A 17 -30.08 -21.13 -1.66
C SER A 17 -28.92 -22.13 -1.55
N ALA A 18 -28.66 -22.95 -2.55
CA ALA A 18 -27.67 -24.02 -2.44
C ALA A 18 -26.51 -23.92 -3.43
N PHE A 19 -25.88 -22.74 -3.55
CA PHE A 19 -24.47 -22.77 -3.95
C PHE A 19 -23.65 -23.13 -2.70
N PRO A 20 -22.90 -24.24 -2.68
CA PRO A 20 -22.10 -24.60 -1.53
C PRO A 20 -21.08 -23.49 -1.32
N GLN A 21 -21.12 -22.86 -0.15
CA GLN A 21 -20.12 -21.87 0.23
C GLN A 21 -18.75 -22.53 0.20
N LYS A 22 -17.79 -21.96 -0.53
CA LYS A 22 -16.41 -22.48 -0.60
C LYS A 22 -15.80 -22.56 0.80
N SER A 23 -15.05 -23.62 1.04
CA SER A 23 -14.25 -23.76 2.26
C SER A 23 -13.17 -22.69 2.34
N ASN A 24 -12.66 -22.41 3.54
CA ASN A 24 -11.55 -21.48 3.72
C ASN A 24 -10.29 -21.90 2.93
N LEU A 25 -10.07 -23.21 2.76
CA LEU A 25 -8.95 -23.71 1.95
C LEU A 25 -9.14 -23.36 0.46
N GLN A 26 -10.35 -23.54 -0.07
CA GLN A 26 -10.65 -23.15 -1.45
C GLN A 26 -10.47 -21.63 -1.67
N LYS A 27 -10.95 -20.80 -0.75
CA LYS A 27 -10.75 -19.34 -0.82
C LYS A 27 -9.28 -18.96 -0.80
N LYS A 28 -8.46 -19.61 0.03
CA LYS A 28 -6.98 -19.39 0.03
C LYS A 28 -6.37 -19.77 -1.32
N GLN A 29 -6.80 -20.85 -1.94
CA GLN A 29 -6.34 -21.23 -3.28
C GLN A 29 -6.78 -20.24 -4.35
N ASP A 30 -7.98 -19.67 -4.24
CA ASP A 30 -8.46 -18.62 -5.14
C ASP A 30 -7.62 -17.36 -5.02
N ILE A 31 -7.26 -16.95 -3.79
CA ILE A 31 -6.36 -15.83 -3.54
C ILE A 31 -4.99 -16.05 -4.23
N LEU A 32 -4.39 -17.23 -4.06
CA LEU A 32 -3.12 -17.55 -4.70
C LEU A 32 -3.22 -17.47 -6.23
N ARG A 33 -4.28 -18.06 -6.82
CA ARG A 33 -4.52 -17.98 -8.26
C ARG A 33 -4.74 -16.55 -8.76
N SER A 34 -5.41 -15.71 -7.97
CA SER A 34 -5.57 -14.29 -8.29
C SER A 34 -4.21 -13.59 -8.33
N VAL A 35 -3.36 -13.80 -7.33
CA VAL A 35 -2.01 -13.21 -7.30
C VAL A 35 -1.17 -13.70 -8.50
N GLU A 36 -1.20 -15.00 -8.80
CA GLU A 36 -0.52 -15.57 -9.97
C GLU A 36 -1.01 -14.97 -11.30
N LYS A 37 -2.31 -14.76 -11.44
CA LYS A 37 -2.94 -14.13 -12.61
C LYS A 37 -2.43 -12.71 -12.85
N HIS A 38 -2.21 -11.94 -11.78
CA HIS A 38 -1.74 -10.56 -11.83
C HIS A 38 -0.22 -10.41 -11.66
N GLN A 39 0.51 -11.51 -11.54
CA GLN A 39 1.95 -11.52 -11.22
C GLN A 39 2.78 -10.65 -12.15
N LYS A 40 2.53 -10.73 -13.45
CA LYS A 40 3.31 -10.01 -14.46
C LYS A 40 3.17 -8.49 -14.29
N GLU A 41 1.97 -8.01 -14.15
CA GLU A 41 1.66 -6.59 -14.00
C GLU A 41 2.17 -6.05 -12.65
N LEU A 42 2.04 -6.83 -11.59
CA LEU A 42 2.57 -6.46 -10.27
C LEU A 42 4.10 -6.38 -10.25
N ILE A 43 4.79 -7.29 -10.94
CA ILE A 43 6.25 -7.22 -11.12
C ILE A 43 6.62 -5.98 -11.94
N MET A 44 5.91 -5.70 -13.05
CA MET A 44 6.17 -4.49 -13.84
C MET A 44 5.97 -3.21 -13.03
N LEU A 45 4.92 -3.13 -12.21
CA LEU A 45 4.72 -2.00 -11.29
C LEU A 45 5.88 -1.85 -10.31
N SER A 46 6.37 -2.94 -9.75
CA SER A 46 7.53 -2.93 -8.85
C SER A 46 8.81 -2.44 -9.54
N ASP A 47 9.06 -2.91 -10.77
CA ASP A 47 10.21 -2.52 -11.57
C ASP A 47 10.11 -1.04 -11.99
N ASP A 48 8.93 -0.57 -12.34
CA ASP A 48 8.68 0.83 -12.68
C ASP A 48 8.94 1.74 -11.48
N ILE A 49 8.42 1.41 -10.30
CA ILE A 49 8.64 2.16 -9.05
C ILE A 49 10.12 2.16 -8.68
N TRP A 50 10.81 1.01 -8.80
CA TRP A 50 12.26 0.94 -8.65
C TRP A 50 13.00 1.92 -9.56
N ASN A 51 12.60 2.00 -10.82
CA ASN A 51 13.24 2.88 -11.80
C ASN A 51 12.91 4.36 -11.59
N TYR A 52 11.70 4.67 -11.07
CA TYR A 52 11.34 6.06 -10.74
C TYR A 52 12.14 6.58 -9.56
N ALA A 53 12.35 5.77 -8.53
CA ALA A 53 13.09 6.09 -7.33
C ALA A 53 12.75 7.48 -6.77
N GLU A 54 11.47 7.78 -6.66
CA GLU A 54 10.92 9.05 -6.21
C GLU A 54 10.94 9.12 -4.68
N THR A 55 11.45 10.21 -4.12
CA THR A 55 11.51 10.43 -2.67
C THR A 55 10.22 11.07 -2.14
N ALA A 56 10.15 11.22 -0.83
CA ALA A 56 9.01 11.75 -0.08
C ALA A 56 8.30 12.93 -0.75
N LEU A 57 6.97 12.80 -0.93
CA LEU A 57 6.04 13.73 -1.59
C LEU A 57 6.34 14.04 -3.07
N MET A 58 7.32 13.37 -3.65
CA MET A 58 7.67 13.45 -5.07
C MET A 58 7.29 12.17 -5.83
N GLU A 59 6.61 11.23 -5.20
CA GLU A 59 6.23 9.92 -5.73
C GLU A 59 5.08 9.99 -6.74
N HIS A 60 5.09 11.00 -7.61
CA HIS A 60 4.00 11.28 -8.55
C HIS A 60 3.76 10.15 -9.56
N LYS A 61 4.84 9.57 -10.08
CA LYS A 61 4.73 8.46 -11.06
C LYS A 61 4.36 7.16 -10.37
N SER A 62 4.97 6.88 -9.21
CA SER A 62 4.74 5.68 -8.40
C SER A 62 3.30 5.62 -7.91
N SER A 63 2.82 6.72 -7.29
CA SER A 63 1.44 6.87 -6.86
C SER A 63 0.45 6.72 -8.03
N LYS A 64 0.73 7.43 -9.16
CA LYS A 64 -0.11 7.36 -10.34
C LYS A 64 -0.19 5.94 -10.90
N ALA A 65 0.92 5.24 -11.04
CA ALA A 65 0.96 3.88 -11.59
C ALA A 65 0.13 2.91 -10.74
N LEU A 66 0.29 2.94 -9.42
CA LEU A 66 -0.50 2.11 -8.50
C LEU A 66 -1.98 2.47 -8.52
N ALA A 67 -2.31 3.77 -8.48
CA ALA A 67 -3.69 4.25 -8.48
C ALA A 67 -4.41 3.91 -9.79
N ASP A 68 -3.76 4.11 -10.94
CA ASP A 68 -4.32 3.79 -12.26
C ASP A 68 -4.52 2.27 -12.43
N TYR A 69 -3.59 1.45 -11.94
CA TYR A 69 -3.75 0.01 -11.97
C TYR A 69 -4.90 -0.45 -11.07
N ALA A 70 -5.04 0.10 -9.86
CA ALA A 70 -6.19 -0.17 -8.99
C ALA A 70 -7.52 0.21 -9.66
N GLU A 71 -7.58 1.37 -10.32
CA GLU A 71 -8.76 1.83 -11.04
C GLU A 71 -9.10 0.89 -12.22
N ALA A 72 -8.10 0.44 -12.97
CA ALA A 72 -8.25 -0.54 -14.05
C ALA A 72 -8.72 -1.92 -13.53
N GLN A 73 -8.42 -2.26 -12.28
CA GLN A 73 -8.96 -3.45 -11.60
C GLN A 73 -10.34 -3.23 -10.99
N GLY A 74 -10.98 -2.08 -11.20
CA GLY A 74 -12.36 -1.79 -10.80
C GLY A 74 -12.51 -1.24 -9.38
N PHE A 75 -11.45 -0.79 -8.75
CA PHE A 75 -11.55 -0.02 -7.51
C PHE A 75 -12.04 1.41 -7.78
N LYS A 76 -12.80 1.96 -6.83
CA LYS A 76 -13.04 3.40 -6.77
C LYS A 76 -11.82 4.05 -6.14
N VAL A 77 -11.12 4.91 -6.88
CA VAL A 77 -9.89 5.56 -6.43
C VAL A 77 -10.15 7.02 -6.06
N GLU A 78 -9.72 7.40 -4.86
CA GLU A 78 -9.66 8.76 -4.37
C GLU A 78 -8.19 9.18 -4.26
N ARG A 79 -7.81 10.28 -4.91
CA ARG A 79 -6.44 10.81 -4.97
C ARG A 79 -6.30 12.08 -4.13
N ASN A 80 -5.08 12.45 -3.79
CA ASN A 80 -4.74 13.63 -2.97
C ASN A 80 -5.40 13.59 -1.58
N VAL A 81 -5.36 12.43 -0.95
CA VAL A 81 -5.96 12.19 0.37
C VAL A 81 -5.17 12.92 1.45
N ALA A 82 -5.86 13.52 2.41
CA ALA A 82 -5.27 14.27 3.53
C ALA A 82 -4.33 15.42 3.08
N ASP A 83 -4.65 16.07 1.96
CA ASP A 83 -3.83 17.12 1.34
C ASP A 83 -2.41 16.67 0.95
N LEU A 84 -2.17 15.36 0.90
CA LEU A 84 -0.92 14.80 0.40
C LEU A 84 -1.04 14.50 -1.10
N PRO A 85 -0.23 15.13 -1.97
CA PRO A 85 -0.43 15.08 -3.42
C PRO A 85 -0.25 13.69 -4.02
N THR A 86 0.45 12.82 -3.32
CA THR A 86 0.77 11.46 -3.76
C THR A 86 0.06 10.36 -2.97
N ALA A 87 -0.75 10.72 -1.94
CA ALA A 87 -1.59 9.77 -1.22
C ALA A 87 -2.88 9.45 -1.99
N PHE A 88 -3.33 8.19 -1.90
CA PHE A 88 -4.61 7.77 -2.47
C PHE A 88 -5.24 6.61 -1.71
N ILE A 89 -6.55 6.43 -1.92
CA ILE A 89 -7.30 5.27 -1.41
C ILE A 89 -7.99 4.59 -2.59
N ALA A 90 -7.84 3.28 -2.71
CA ALA A 90 -8.59 2.46 -3.64
C ALA A 90 -9.55 1.55 -2.88
N SER A 91 -10.86 1.73 -3.08
CA SER A 91 -11.92 1.05 -2.32
C SER A 91 -12.77 0.16 -3.21
N TYR A 92 -13.15 -1.03 -2.71
CA TYR A 92 -14.09 -1.93 -3.35
C TYR A 92 -14.99 -2.62 -2.33
N GLY A 93 -16.25 -2.89 -2.72
CA GLY A 93 -17.25 -3.51 -1.87
C GLY A 93 -18.08 -2.50 -1.09
N SER A 94 -18.85 -2.97 -0.13
CA SER A 94 -19.69 -2.11 0.72
C SER A 94 -19.99 -2.76 2.06
N GLY A 95 -20.25 -1.94 3.06
CA GLY A 95 -20.57 -2.39 4.43
C GLY A 95 -19.36 -2.93 5.18
N LYS A 96 -19.65 -3.52 6.32
CA LYS A 96 -18.64 -4.06 7.25
C LYS A 96 -18.38 -5.56 7.05
N PRO A 97 -17.17 -6.06 7.42
CA PRO A 97 -16.05 -5.27 7.95
C PRO A 97 -15.39 -4.39 6.88
N ILE A 98 -14.79 -3.28 7.29
CA ILE A 98 -13.93 -2.42 6.47
C ILE A 98 -12.49 -2.76 6.81
N ILE A 99 -11.78 -3.36 5.85
CA ILE A 99 -10.40 -3.81 6.03
C ILE A 99 -9.48 -2.95 5.17
N GLY A 100 -8.48 -2.33 5.81
CA GLY A 100 -7.42 -1.58 5.15
C GLY A 100 -6.17 -2.42 4.94
N ILE A 101 -5.53 -2.25 3.80
CA ILE A 101 -4.17 -2.76 3.52
C ILE A 101 -3.33 -1.55 3.11
N MET A 102 -2.18 -1.36 3.75
CA MET A 102 -1.27 -0.26 3.45
C MET A 102 -0.22 -0.66 2.41
N GLY A 103 0.29 0.30 1.65
CA GLY A 103 1.40 0.13 0.74
C GLY A 103 2.18 1.42 0.54
N GLU A 104 3.49 1.35 0.73
CA GLU A 104 4.45 2.43 0.54
C GLU A 104 5.13 2.33 -0.81
N TYR A 105 5.72 3.43 -1.31
CA TYR A 105 6.36 3.48 -2.63
C TYR A 105 7.40 4.60 -2.74
N ASP A 106 7.80 5.23 -1.64
CA ASP A 106 8.86 6.23 -1.61
C ASP A 106 10.25 5.59 -1.55
N ALA A 107 11.24 6.31 -2.10
CA ALA A 107 12.64 5.93 -2.15
C ALA A 107 13.47 6.78 -1.19
N LEU A 108 14.63 6.26 -0.81
CA LEU A 108 15.61 6.90 0.05
C LEU A 108 16.62 7.74 -0.74
N PRO A 109 16.94 8.97 -0.29
CA PRO A 109 17.98 9.78 -0.92
C PRO A 109 19.36 9.08 -0.88
N GLY A 110 20.12 9.17 -1.97
CA GLY A 110 21.50 8.71 -2.03
C GLY A 110 21.70 7.20 -2.09
N LEU A 111 20.65 6.39 -2.16
CA LEU A 111 20.70 4.93 -2.17
C LEU A 111 20.51 4.30 -3.55
N SER A 112 20.84 5.02 -4.62
CA SER A 112 20.79 4.48 -5.98
C SER A 112 21.63 3.20 -6.08
N GLN A 113 21.03 2.14 -6.60
CA GLN A 113 21.66 0.82 -6.69
C GLN A 113 21.21 0.12 -7.98
N LYS A 114 22.15 -0.56 -8.64
CA LYS A 114 21.82 -1.49 -9.72
C LYS A 114 21.14 -2.75 -9.16
N ALA A 115 20.27 -3.37 -9.95
CA ALA A 115 19.61 -4.64 -9.58
C ALA A 115 20.62 -5.80 -9.62
N GLN A 116 21.53 -5.85 -8.66
CA GLN A 116 22.61 -6.84 -8.53
C GLN A 116 23.05 -6.98 -7.07
N ILE A 117 23.77 -8.06 -6.76
CA ILE A 117 24.22 -8.37 -5.39
C ILE A 117 25.43 -7.54 -4.94
N THR A 118 26.17 -6.91 -5.85
CA THR A 118 27.30 -6.06 -5.53
C THR A 118 26.88 -4.60 -5.43
N LYS A 119 27.47 -3.85 -4.48
CA LYS A 119 27.18 -2.44 -4.30
C LYS A 119 27.70 -1.63 -5.47
N GLU A 120 26.81 -1.14 -6.29
CA GLU A 120 27.13 -0.27 -7.43
C GLU A 120 25.94 0.64 -7.72
N ALA A 121 26.13 1.94 -7.60
CA ALA A 121 25.09 2.92 -7.88
C ALA A 121 24.72 2.91 -9.38
N LEU A 122 23.44 2.95 -9.68
CA LEU A 122 22.95 3.21 -11.04
C LEU A 122 23.32 4.64 -11.47
N LYS A 123 23.15 5.59 -10.52
CA LYS A 123 23.58 6.98 -10.66
C LYS A 123 24.05 7.49 -9.28
N VAL A 124 25.31 7.83 -9.18
CA VAL A 124 25.91 8.30 -7.91
C VAL A 124 25.13 9.47 -7.32
N GLY A 125 24.79 9.39 -6.03
CA GLY A 125 24.04 10.39 -5.29
C GLY A 125 22.55 10.46 -5.56
N ALA A 126 22.02 9.65 -6.51
CA ALA A 126 20.58 9.59 -6.75
C ALA A 126 19.87 8.73 -5.71
N ALA A 127 18.53 8.85 -5.65
CA ALA A 127 17.69 8.05 -4.79
C ALA A 127 17.60 6.58 -5.26
N GLY A 128 17.18 5.70 -4.36
CA GLY A 128 16.95 4.30 -4.64
C GLY A 128 16.15 3.60 -3.54
N HIS A 129 15.57 2.45 -3.85
CA HIS A 129 14.75 1.68 -2.94
C HIS A 129 15.58 0.78 -2.03
N GLY A 130 16.14 1.35 -0.96
CA GLY A 130 16.89 0.60 0.06
C GLY A 130 16.02 -0.15 1.06
N CYS A 131 14.76 0.24 1.19
CA CYS A 131 13.78 -0.30 2.14
C CYS A 131 12.77 -1.28 1.51
N GLY A 132 12.77 -1.41 0.19
CA GLY A 132 11.89 -2.34 -0.53
C GLY A 132 10.48 -1.82 -0.80
N HIS A 133 10.23 -0.52 -0.68
CA HIS A 133 8.92 0.08 -0.92
C HIS A 133 8.44 -0.09 -2.38
N ASN A 134 9.37 -0.27 -3.33
CA ASN A 134 9.01 -0.64 -4.70
C ASN A 134 8.23 -1.97 -4.79
N MET A 135 8.44 -2.91 -3.87
CA MET A 135 7.70 -4.17 -3.77
C MET A 135 6.49 -4.06 -2.85
N PHE A 136 6.58 -3.22 -1.82
CA PHE A 136 5.55 -3.09 -0.79
C PHE A 136 4.22 -2.60 -1.38
N GLY A 137 4.23 -1.49 -2.12
CA GLY A 137 3.04 -0.97 -2.78
C GLY A 137 2.35 -2.00 -3.69
N PRO A 138 3.04 -2.55 -4.71
CA PRO A 138 2.47 -3.55 -5.61
C PRO A 138 2.03 -4.83 -4.93
N GLY A 139 2.78 -5.34 -3.96
CA GLY A 139 2.43 -6.56 -3.22
C GLY A 139 1.14 -6.40 -2.41
N SER A 140 1.01 -5.27 -1.70
CA SER A 140 -0.21 -4.92 -0.96
C SER A 140 -1.42 -4.72 -1.88
N LEU A 141 -1.23 -4.07 -3.04
CA LEU A 141 -2.28 -3.90 -4.03
C LEU A 141 -2.72 -5.25 -4.62
N GLY A 142 -1.78 -6.16 -4.88
CA GLY A 142 -2.08 -7.53 -5.31
C GLY A 142 -2.94 -8.29 -4.30
N ALA A 143 -2.67 -8.14 -3.01
CA ALA A 143 -3.49 -8.72 -1.95
C ALA A 143 -4.90 -8.10 -1.93
N ALA A 144 -5.02 -6.78 -2.08
CA ALA A 144 -6.31 -6.09 -2.15
C ALA A 144 -7.13 -6.54 -3.37
N ILE A 145 -6.50 -6.73 -4.54
CA ILE A 145 -7.14 -7.24 -5.76
C ILE A 145 -7.69 -8.65 -5.53
N ALA A 146 -6.92 -9.54 -4.91
CA ALA A 146 -7.36 -10.90 -4.64
C ALA A 146 -8.58 -10.97 -3.71
N ILE A 147 -8.63 -10.11 -2.68
CA ILE A 147 -9.80 -9.98 -1.81
C ILE A 147 -10.99 -9.35 -2.55
N LYS A 148 -10.74 -8.34 -3.40
CA LYS A 148 -11.75 -7.73 -4.26
C LYS A 148 -12.42 -8.77 -5.15
N GLU A 149 -11.66 -9.67 -5.78
CA GLU A 149 -12.21 -10.72 -6.63
C GLU A 149 -13.13 -11.69 -5.85
N LEU A 150 -12.82 -12.00 -4.59
CA LEU A 150 -13.71 -12.80 -3.73
C LEU A 150 -14.98 -12.04 -3.33
N ILE A 151 -14.91 -10.74 -3.09
CA ILE A 151 -16.08 -9.91 -2.82
C ILE A 151 -16.97 -9.83 -4.07
N GLU A 152 -16.40 -9.63 -5.24
CA GLU A 152 -17.09 -9.60 -6.53
C GLU A 152 -17.79 -10.91 -6.86
N ALA A 153 -17.16 -12.03 -6.52
CA ALA A 153 -17.75 -13.37 -6.64
C ALA A 153 -18.85 -13.66 -5.59
N GLY A 154 -19.10 -12.75 -4.65
CA GLY A 154 -20.08 -12.95 -3.57
C GLY A 154 -19.63 -13.92 -2.48
N GLU A 155 -18.35 -14.30 -2.45
CA GLU A 155 -17.79 -15.25 -1.49
C GLU A 155 -17.33 -14.60 -0.19
N LEU A 156 -17.06 -13.29 -0.23
CA LEU A 156 -16.82 -12.42 0.92
C LEU A 156 -17.79 -11.25 0.91
N LYS A 157 -18.01 -10.69 2.10
CA LYS A 157 -18.79 -9.46 2.29
C LYS A 157 -17.91 -8.44 3.00
N GLY A 158 -18.23 -7.17 2.81
CA GLY A 158 -17.51 -6.07 3.43
C GLY A 158 -16.82 -5.16 2.40
N THR A 159 -15.93 -4.37 2.88
CA THR A 159 -15.16 -3.39 2.09
C THR A 159 -13.67 -3.67 2.23
N ILE A 160 -12.96 -3.74 1.12
CA ILE A 160 -11.51 -3.75 1.08
C ILE A 160 -11.01 -2.38 0.60
N ARG A 161 -10.03 -1.81 1.29
CA ARG A 161 -9.36 -0.57 0.91
C ARG A 161 -7.86 -0.78 0.84
N PHE A 162 -7.27 -0.42 -0.28
CA PHE A 162 -5.83 -0.23 -0.39
C PHE A 162 -5.50 1.23 -0.16
N TYR A 163 -4.57 1.50 0.75
CA TYR A 163 -4.08 2.82 1.07
C TYR A 163 -2.69 3.01 0.49
N GLY A 164 -2.57 3.85 -0.52
CA GLY A 164 -1.28 4.33 -0.99
C GLY A 164 -0.75 5.39 -0.04
N THR A 165 0.26 5.02 0.74
CA THR A 165 0.81 5.84 1.83
C THR A 165 2.20 6.35 1.46
N PRO A 166 2.33 7.63 1.04
CA PRO A 166 3.60 8.23 0.63
C PRO A 166 4.46 8.67 1.80
N ALA A 167 5.71 9.01 1.50
CA ALA A 167 6.62 9.76 2.36
C ALA A 167 6.87 9.11 3.73
N GLU A 168 7.03 7.80 3.78
CA GLU A 168 7.32 7.09 5.03
C GLU A 168 8.71 7.44 5.54
N GLU A 169 9.71 7.43 4.65
CA GLU A 169 11.14 7.50 4.95
C GLU A 169 11.60 8.87 5.52
N ASP A 170 10.89 9.94 5.24
CA ASP A 170 11.33 11.30 5.60
C ASP A 170 10.27 12.07 6.40
N LEU A 171 9.01 11.97 6.03
CA LEU A 171 7.96 12.84 6.57
C LEU A 171 6.88 12.09 7.37
N ALA A 172 6.96 10.77 7.46
CA ALA A 172 5.95 9.92 8.12
C ALA A 172 4.52 10.22 7.62
N GLY A 173 4.28 10.12 6.30
CA GLY A 173 3.03 10.49 5.64
C GLY A 173 1.77 9.91 6.26
N LYS A 174 1.84 8.66 6.79
CA LYS A 174 0.73 8.01 7.50
C LYS A 174 0.26 8.79 8.73
N VAL A 175 1.14 9.55 9.39
CA VAL A 175 0.76 10.40 10.55
C VAL A 175 -0.17 11.51 10.12
N TYR A 176 0.07 12.13 8.96
CA TYR A 176 -0.83 13.15 8.41
C TYR A 176 -2.17 12.54 8.00
N MET A 177 -2.17 11.36 7.38
CA MET A 177 -3.39 10.64 7.01
C MET A 177 -4.20 10.25 8.27
N ALA A 178 -3.54 9.74 9.31
CA ALA A 178 -4.20 9.42 10.59
C ALA A 178 -4.79 10.67 11.25
N ARG A 179 -4.05 11.79 11.26
CA ARG A 179 -4.54 13.06 11.79
C ARG A 179 -5.75 13.60 11.04
N ALA A 180 -5.85 13.33 9.76
CA ALA A 180 -7.00 13.66 8.92
C ALA A 180 -8.18 12.69 9.09
N GLY A 181 -8.08 11.68 9.96
CA GLY A 181 -9.16 10.70 10.21
C GLY A 181 -9.32 9.64 9.13
N VAL A 182 -8.33 9.48 8.24
CA VAL A 182 -8.43 8.60 7.06
C VAL A 182 -8.66 7.13 7.43
N PHE A 183 -8.24 6.71 8.63
CA PHE A 183 -8.32 5.33 9.10
C PHE A 183 -9.38 5.08 10.16
N ASP A 184 -10.16 6.12 10.58
CA ASP A 184 -11.02 6.06 11.77
C ASP A 184 -12.20 5.08 11.63
N ASP A 185 -12.64 4.78 10.42
CA ASP A 185 -13.77 3.89 10.16
C ASP A 185 -13.37 2.42 9.88
N LEU A 186 -12.06 2.12 9.89
CA LEU A 186 -11.56 0.78 9.69
C LEU A 186 -11.88 -0.13 10.87
N ASP A 187 -12.32 -1.36 10.56
CA ASP A 187 -12.43 -2.42 11.56
C ASP A 187 -11.07 -3.12 11.79
N VAL A 188 -10.25 -3.22 10.74
CA VAL A 188 -8.88 -3.80 10.77
C VAL A 188 -8.01 -3.08 9.76
N CYS A 189 -6.76 -2.81 10.12
CA CYS A 189 -5.72 -2.41 9.20
C CYS A 189 -4.59 -3.43 9.19
N LEU A 190 -4.19 -3.89 8.03
CA LEU A 190 -3.11 -4.85 7.82
C LEU A 190 -1.95 -4.16 7.13
N ASP A 191 -0.77 -4.49 7.60
CA ASP A 191 0.49 -3.99 7.10
C ASP A 191 1.51 -5.12 7.00
N TRP A 192 2.50 -5.00 6.14
CA TRP A 192 3.66 -5.87 6.06
C TRP A 192 4.86 -5.03 5.60
N HIS A 193 6.05 -5.49 5.89
CA HIS A 193 7.24 -4.77 5.43
C HIS A 193 8.29 -5.76 4.93
N PRO A 194 8.98 -5.49 3.81
CA PRO A 194 10.12 -6.29 3.36
C PRO A 194 11.17 -6.42 4.46
N SER A 195 11.59 -7.67 4.75
CA SER A 195 12.53 -7.97 5.83
C SER A 195 13.35 -9.21 5.47
N TYR A 196 14.38 -9.49 6.27
CA TYR A 196 15.19 -10.70 6.16
C TYR A 196 14.55 -11.92 6.85
N LEU A 197 13.42 -11.74 7.55
CA LEU A 197 12.66 -12.78 8.20
C LEU A 197 11.20 -12.78 7.72
N ASN A 198 10.60 -13.95 7.62
CA ASN A 198 9.16 -14.13 7.44
C ASN A 198 8.55 -14.42 8.81
N GLU A 199 8.00 -13.39 9.46
CA GLU A 199 7.38 -13.52 10.77
C GLU A 199 6.14 -12.62 10.90
N ALA A 200 5.21 -13.03 11.76
CA ALA A 200 4.17 -12.14 12.27
C ALA A 200 4.66 -11.60 13.61
N SER A 201 5.04 -10.33 13.64
CA SER A 201 5.53 -9.70 14.85
C SER A 201 4.56 -8.63 15.38
N VAL A 202 4.52 -8.48 16.70
CA VAL A 202 3.88 -7.38 17.39
C VAL A 202 4.97 -6.63 18.14
N GLN A 203 5.54 -5.63 17.49
CA GLN A 203 6.62 -4.84 18.05
C GLN A 203 6.13 -3.42 18.34
N SER A 204 6.67 -2.82 19.41
CA SER A 204 6.54 -1.39 19.65
C SER A 204 7.63 -0.64 18.87
N SER A 205 7.29 0.52 18.31
CA SER A 205 8.25 1.45 17.74
C SER A 205 8.63 2.55 18.72
N GLN A 206 9.77 3.18 18.48
CA GLN A 206 10.19 4.38 19.21
C GLN A 206 9.57 5.62 18.57
N ALA A 207 9.36 6.68 19.37
CA ALA A 207 9.05 7.99 18.84
C ALA A 207 10.30 8.60 18.21
N VAL A 208 10.13 9.23 17.05
CA VAL A 208 11.20 9.91 16.30
C VAL A 208 10.86 11.40 16.20
N THR A 209 11.88 12.24 16.33
CA THR A 209 11.80 13.67 16.04
C THR A 209 13.09 14.09 15.34
N ASP A 210 12.97 14.64 14.14
CA ASP A 210 14.08 15.11 13.36
C ASP A 210 14.26 16.63 13.52
N TYR A 211 15.51 17.06 13.54
CA TYR A 211 15.87 18.47 13.63
C TYR A 211 16.89 18.82 12.56
N SER A 212 16.67 19.92 11.86
CA SER A 212 17.67 20.53 11.00
C SER A 212 18.15 21.83 11.64
N ILE A 213 19.43 21.89 12.00
CA ILE A 213 20.04 23.08 12.61
C ILE A 213 21.01 23.68 11.62
N ASN A 214 20.69 24.87 11.13
CA ASN A 214 21.53 25.59 10.17
C ASN A 214 22.28 26.75 10.86
N PHE A 215 23.59 26.63 10.89
CA PHE A 215 24.48 27.73 11.37
C PHE A 215 24.93 28.56 10.17
N LYS A 216 24.70 29.86 10.23
CA LYS A 216 25.18 30.81 9.24
C LYS A 216 26.26 31.67 9.87
N GLY A 217 27.40 31.74 9.23
CA GLY A 217 28.53 32.52 9.75
C GLY A 217 29.63 32.72 8.70
N LYS A 218 30.73 33.35 9.09
CA LYS A 218 31.94 33.49 8.29
C LYS A 218 32.99 32.50 8.77
N SER A 219 33.89 32.08 7.89
CA SER A 219 35.02 31.25 8.29
C SER A 219 35.96 32.05 9.20
N ALA A 220 36.21 31.55 10.40
CA ALA A 220 37.16 32.12 11.35
C ALA A 220 37.85 30.99 12.12
N HIS A 221 39.03 31.28 12.70
CA HIS A 221 39.73 30.31 13.53
C HIS A 221 39.03 30.15 14.88
N ALA A 222 38.47 28.98 15.15
CA ALA A 222 37.61 28.72 16.30
C ALA A 222 38.24 29.03 17.67
N ALA A 223 39.55 28.85 17.82
CA ALA A 223 40.28 29.11 19.08
C ALA A 223 40.89 30.51 19.16
N ALA A 224 41.27 31.12 18.02
CA ALA A 224 41.99 32.37 18.01
C ALA A 224 41.10 33.59 17.68
N ASP A 225 40.01 33.37 16.94
CA ASP A 225 39.16 34.44 16.42
C ASP A 225 37.66 34.05 16.31
N PRO A 226 37.06 33.43 17.35
CA PRO A 226 35.70 32.93 17.28
C PRO A 226 34.63 34.01 17.09
N TRP A 227 34.90 35.24 17.53
CA TRP A 227 33.96 36.38 17.46
C TRP A 227 33.76 36.90 16.03
N ASN A 228 34.72 36.67 15.13
CA ASN A 228 34.59 37.03 13.72
C ASN A 228 33.86 35.95 12.87
N GLY A 229 33.59 34.78 13.44
CA GLY A 229 32.86 33.70 12.81
C GLY A 229 31.33 33.84 12.81
N ARG A 230 30.79 34.92 13.34
CA ARG A 230 29.35 35.18 13.42
C ARG A 230 28.79 35.79 12.14
#